data_e253f21337425bde8082bd860806d9da
#
_entry.id   e253f21337425bde8082bd860806d9da
#
_cell.length_a   1.000
_cell.length_b   1.000
_cell.length_c   1.000
_cell.angle_alpha   90.00
_cell.angle_beta   90.00
_cell.angle_gamma   90.00
#
_symmetry.space_group_name_H-M   'P 1'
#
loop_
_entity.id
_entity.type
_entity.pdbx_description
1 polymer ?
#
loop_
_entity_poly.entity_id
_entity_poly.type
_entity_poly.pdbx_seq_one_letter_code
_entity_poly.pdbx_strand_id
1 'polypeptide(L)'
;DRIKNLLSNMENLSAGEGNMSLDFINIHKVLNYCTNSAKNSYGTEILFEEIYDPSLPDFYGNEELLIQIFTNLIKNASEAQNNTGKIILKTSYNASKKFLLNENDLPEKKPLQVEVIDFGIGIPESDFENIFDPFITKKQDGKGLGLSIVSNSIRTLDGSIEVTSENGRTNFCLNFPLKTTLKDGYEKNFSS
;
A
#
# COMPACT_ATOMS: atom_id res chain seq x y z
N ASP A 1 -6.23 26.85 11.12
CA ASP A 1 -6.16 25.91 9.98
C ASP A 1 -5.48 24.57 10.27
N ARG A 2 -4.52 24.51 11.24
CA ARG A 2 -3.88 23.24 11.67
C ARG A 2 -4.89 22.22 12.26
N ILE A 3 -5.86 22.71 13.03
CA ILE A 3 -6.90 21.88 13.67
C ILE A 3 -7.88 21.33 12.62
N LYS A 4 -8.26 22.11 11.61
CA LYS A 4 -9.12 21.64 10.50
C LYS A 4 -8.44 20.52 9.70
N ASN A 5 -7.14 20.63 9.44
CA ASN A 5 -6.37 19.60 8.74
C ASN A 5 -6.16 18.34 9.60
N LEU A 6 -6.06 18.48 10.93
CA LEU A 6 -6.02 17.34 11.86
C LEU A 6 -7.38 16.63 11.92
N LEU A 7 -8.47 17.38 12.02
CA LEU A 7 -9.83 16.85 12.00
C LEU A 7 -10.14 16.14 10.67
N SER A 8 -9.81 16.74 9.53
CA SER A 8 -9.99 16.09 8.22
C SER A 8 -9.17 14.80 8.06
N ASN A 9 -7.94 14.77 8.60
CA ASN A 9 -7.13 13.55 8.58
C ASN A 9 -7.66 12.49 9.58
N MET A 10 -8.25 12.91 10.71
CA MET A 10 -8.92 12.02 11.66
C MET A 10 -10.27 11.51 11.12
N GLU A 11 -11.01 12.34 10.40
CA GLU A 11 -12.24 11.94 9.69
C GLU A 11 -11.91 10.89 8.61
N ASN A 12 -10.80 11.05 7.88
CA ASN A 12 -10.31 10.04 6.93
C ASN A 12 -9.84 8.74 7.60
N LEU A 13 -9.38 8.78 8.85
CA LEU A 13 -9.08 7.59 9.65
C LEU A 13 -10.36 6.92 10.20
N SER A 14 -11.42 7.71 10.40
CA SER A 14 -12.73 7.26 10.92
C SER A 14 -13.76 6.95 9.83
N ALA A 15 -13.51 7.36 8.58
CA ALA A 15 -14.44 7.23 7.45
C ALA A 15 -14.55 5.79 6.88
N GLY A 16 -14.17 4.78 7.65
CA GLY A 16 -14.33 3.37 7.28
C GLY A 16 -15.78 2.86 7.11
N GLU A 17 -16.81 3.67 7.38
CA GLU A 17 -18.22 3.25 7.33
C GLU A 17 -19.09 4.02 6.33
N GLY A 18 -18.54 4.96 5.55
CA GLY A 18 -19.25 5.58 4.44
C GLY A 18 -19.21 4.68 3.20
N ASN A 19 -20.29 4.65 2.45
CA ASN A 19 -20.56 3.89 1.21
C ASN A 19 -19.31 3.76 0.29
N MET A 20 -18.35 2.86 0.64
CA MET A 20 -17.16 2.62 -0.15
C MET A 20 -17.55 1.95 -1.46
N SER A 21 -17.36 2.64 -2.58
CA SER A 21 -17.51 2.02 -3.90
C SER A 21 -16.43 0.96 -4.06
N LEU A 22 -16.87 -0.30 -4.23
CA LEU A 22 -15.99 -1.43 -4.53
C LEU A 22 -16.13 -1.78 -6.01
N ASP A 23 -15.00 -1.92 -6.69
CA ASP A 23 -14.97 -2.26 -8.11
C ASP A 23 -13.73 -3.12 -8.44
N PHE A 24 -13.68 -3.65 -9.67
CA PHE A 24 -12.49 -4.29 -10.22
C PHE A 24 -11.51 -3.23 -10.72
N ILE A 25 -10.35 -3.17 -10.10
CA ILE A 25 -9.37 -2.11 -10.27
C ILE A 25 -8.10 -2.68 -10.88
N ASN A 26 -7.64 -2.10 -11.96
CA ASN A 26 -6.33 -2.37 -12.51
C ASN A 26 -5.26 -1.64 -11.68
N ILE A 27 -4.50 -2.40 -10.90
CA ILE A 27 -3.46 -1.86 -10.00
C ILE A 27 -2.41 -1.04 -10.77
N HIS A 28 -2.05 -1.45 -11.99
CA HIS A 28 -1.07 -0.70 -12.81
C HIS A 28 -1.57 0.70 -13.18
N LYS A 29 -2.87 0.86 -13.45
CA LYS A 29 -3.46 2.20 -13.68
C LYS A 29 -3.36 3.09 -12.46
N VAL A 30 -3.61 2.55 -11.27
CA VAL A 30 -3.47 3.29 -10.00
C VAL A 30 -2.01 3.68 -9.77
N LEU A 31 -1.06 2.76 -9.94
CA LEU A 31 0.37 3.05 -9.81
C LEU A 31 0.80 4.14 -10.79
N ASN A 32 0.40 4.06 -12.05
CA ASN A 32 0.71 5.06 -13.07
C ASN A 32 0.10 6.43 -12.75
N TYR A 33 -1.11 6.47 -12.19
CA TYR A 33 -1.71 7.71 -11.70
C TYR A 33 -0.87 8.33 -10.58
N CYS A 34 -0.47 7.54 -9.59
CA CYS A 34 0.33 8.00 -8.44
C CYS A 34 1.72 8.48 -8.87
N THR A 35 2.40 7.76 -9.79
CA THR A 35 3.72 8.17 -10.30
C THR A 35 3.64 9.46 -11.11
N ASN A 36 2.63 9.61 -11.96
CA ASN A 36 2.43 10.84 -12.73
C ASN A 36 2.13 12.03 -11.83
N SER A 37 1.32 11.83 -10.79
CA SER A 37 1.05 12.86 -9.78
C SER A 37 2.33 13.27 -9.04
N ALA A 38 3.17 12.31 -8.65
CA ALA A 38 4.45 12.57 -7.99
C ALA A 38 5.42 13.33 -8.91
N LYS A 39 5.59 12.88 -10.17
CA LYS A 39 6.44 13.54 -11.19
C LYS A 39 6.06 15.00 -11.41
N ASN A 40 4.77 15.32 -11.34
CA ASN A 40 4.26 16.68 -11.55
C ASN A 40 4.31 17.57 -10.30
N SER A 41 4.71 17.04 -9.14
CA SER A 41 4.71 17.80 -7.89
C SER A 41 6.07 17.80 -7.19
N TYR A 42 6.41 16.73 -6.49
CA TYR A 42 7.60 16.65 -5.64
C TYR A 42 8.68 15.67 -6.16
N GLY A 43 8.35 14.80 -7.07
CA GLY A 43 9.24 13.75 -7.62
C GLY A 43 9.82 14.09 -9.01
N THR A 44 10.03 15.37 -9.32
CA THR A 44 10.51 15.81 -10.64
C THR A 44 11.88 15.26 -11.01
N GLU A 45 12.73 14.98 -10.01
CA GLU A 45 14.09 14.44 -10.17
C GLU A 45 14.17 12.96 -9.78
N ILE A 46 13.04 12.30 -9.52
CA ILE A 46 12.97 10.87 -9.24
C ILE A 46 12.86 10.08 -10.55
N LEU A 47 13.75 9.11 -10.72
CA LEU A 47 13.63 8.10 -11.77
C LEU A 47 12.68 6.99 -11.31
N PHE A 48 11.50 6.89 -11.91
CA PHE A 48 10.59 5.78 -11.69
C PHE A 48 10.89 4.64 -12.64
N GLU A 49 11.16 3.46 -12.08
CA GLU A 49 11.29 2.20 -12.82
C GLU A 49 10.08 1.31 -12.54
N GLU A 50 9.37 0.95 -13.59
CA GLU A 50 8.12 0.18 -13.51
C GLU A 50 8.37 -1.24 -14.03
N ILE A 51 8.24 -2.24 -13.14
CA ILE A 51 8.45 -3.66 -13.43
C ILE A 51 7.12 -4.37 -13.14
N TYR A 52 6.20 -4.29 -14.09
CA TYR A 52 4.84 -4.78 -13.92
C TYR A 52 4.65 -6.16 -14.54
N ASP A 53 4.04 -7.06 -13.76
CA ASP A 53 3.57 -8.37 -14.24
C ASP A 53 2.28 -8.17 -15.08
N PRO A 54 2.33 -8.36 -16.40
CA PRO A 54 1.16 -8.14 -17.24
C PRO A 54 0.03 -9.17 -17.00
N SER A 55 0.31 -10.25 -16.30
CA SER A 55 -0.67 -11.28 -15.95
C SER A 55 -1.43 -11.01 -14.65
N LEU A 56 -1.07 -9.90 -13.94
CA LEU A 56 -1.72 -9.55 -12.69
C LEU A 56 -3.22 -9.28 -12.93
N PRO A 57 -4.13 -10.03 -12.28
CA PRO A 57 -5.56 -9.80 -12.44
C PRO A 57 -5.99 -8.50 -11.74
N ASP A 58 -7.14 -7.97 -12.14
CA ASP A 58 -7.73 -6.81 -11.47
C ASP A 58 -8.05 -7.14 -10.01
N PHE A 59 -7.80 -6.17 -9.14
CA PHE A 59 -8.07 -6.24 -7.72
C PHE A 59 -9.51 -5.77 -7.43
N TYR A 60 -10.27 -6.55 -6.66
CA TYR A 60 -11.60 -6.12 -6.22
C TYR A 60 -11.49 -5.36 -4.90
N GLY A 61 -11.75 -4.05 -4.93
CA GLY A 61 -11.60 -3.19 -3.77
C GLY A 61 -12.01 -1.74 -4.02
N ASN A 62 -11.44 -0.83 -3.24
CA ASN A 62 -11.67 0.61 -3.35
C ASN A 62 -10.45 1.31 -3.94
N GLU A 63 -10.65 2.03 -5.06
CA GLU A 63 -9.58 2.72 -5.79
C GLU A 63 -8.96 3.87 -4.99
N GLU A 64 -9.77 4.60 -4.23
CA GLU A 64 -9.29 5.75 -3.44
C GLU A 64 -8.33 5.30 -2.34
N LEU A 65 -8.61 4.15 -1.69
CA LEU A 65 -7.70 3.57 -0.71
C LEU A 65 -6.38 3.12 -1.33
N LEU A 66 -6.40 2.53 -2.54
CA LEU A 66 -5.17 2.17 -3.25
C LEU A 66 -4.36 3.42 -3.63
N ILE A 67 -5.02 4.47 -4.15
CA ILE A 67 -4.36 5.75 -4.45
C ILE A 67 -3.74 6.33 -3.17
N GLN A 68 -4.46 6.31 -2.06
CA GLN A 68 -3.95 6.80 -0.78
C GLN A 68 -2.72 6.02 -0.29
N ILE A 69 -2.75 4.68 -0.39
CA ILE A 69 -1.62 3.81 -0.04
C ILE A 69 -0.39 4.19 -0.88
N PHE A 70 -0.51 4.12 -2.21
CA PHE A 70 0.64 4.28 -3.08
C PHE A 70 1.17 5.71 -3.10
N THR A 71 0.30 6.72 -2.99
CA THR A 71 0.74 8.12 -2.86
C THR A 71 1.57 8.33 -1.59
N ASN A 72 1.17 7.76 -0.45
CA ASN A 72 1.93 7.87 0.80
C ASN A 72 3.27 7.13 0.71
N LEU A 73 3.30 5.92 0.14
CA LEU A 73 4.55 5.16 0.00
C LEU A 73 5.52 5.82 -0.97
N ILE A 74 5.06 6.26 -2.14
CA ILE A 74 5.89 6.96 -3.14
C ILE A 74 6.44 8.26 -2.55
N LYS A 75 5.62 9.02 -1.83
CA LYS A 75 6.06 10.24 -1.16
C LYS A 75 7.13 9.95 -0.12
N ASN A 76 6.94 8.93 0.72
CA ASN A 76 7.94 8.54 1.72
C ASN A 76 9.24 8.09 1.07
N ALA A 77 9.18 7.32 -0.01
CA ALA A 77 10.33 6.87 -0.79
C ALA A 77 11.09 8.04 -1.45
N SER A 78 10.36 9.05 -1.96
CA SER A 78 10.94 10.27 -2.52
C SER A 78 11.66 11.10 -1.45
N GLU A 79 11.00 11.34 -0.32
CA GLU A 79 11.57 12.11 0.79
C GLU A 79 12.79 11.42 1.43
N ALA A 80 12.82 10.07 1.47
CA ALA A 80 13.98 9.31 1.96
C ALA A 80 15.23 9.50 1.09
N GLN A 81 15.07 9.97 -0.15
CA GLN A 81 16.11 10.24 -1.13
C GLN A 81 16.28 11.75 -1.42
N ASN A 82 15.75 12.63 -0.55
CA ASN A 82 15.75 14.09 -0.75
C ASN A 82 15.12 14.52 -2.09
N ASN A 83 14.08 13.81 -2.52
CA ASN A 83 13.34 14.00 -3.77
C ASN A 83 14.18 13.81 -5.05
N THR A 84 15.28 13.08 -4.96
CA THR A 84 16.16 12.69 -6.08
C THR A 84 16.36 11.17 -6.07
N GLY A 85 17.00 10.61 -7.09
CA GLY A 85 17.32 9.18 -7.10
C GLY A 85 16.31 8.30 -7.82
N LYS A 86 16.06 7.08 -7.32
CA LYS A 86 15.26 6.07 -8.03
C LYS A 86 14.23 5.41 -7.12
N ILE A 87 13.02 5.23 -7.65
CA ILE A 87 11.96 4.42 -7.03
C ILE A 87 11.57 3.31 -8.02
N ILE A 88 11.57 2.06 -7.56
CA ILE A 88 11.10 0.92 -8.36
C ILE A 88 9.69 0.55 -7.86
N LEU A 89 8.75 0.45 -8.80
CA LEU A 89 7.43 -0.10 -8.57
C LEU A 89 7.37 -1.45 -9.27
N LYS A 90 7.16 -2.50 -8.49
CA LYS A 90 7.12 -3.85 -9.04
C LYS A 90 5.82 -4.54 -8.65
N THR A 91 5.22 -5.25 -9.60
CA THR A 91 4.06 -6.11 -9.35
C THR A 91 4.37 -7.54 -9.70
N SER A 92 3.76 -8.47 -8.99
CA SER A 92 3.88 -9.90 -9.28
C SER A 92 2.66 -10.68 -8.76
N TYR A 93 2.38 -11.81 -9.40
CA TYR A 93 1.39 -12.77 -8.94
C TYR A 93 2.07 -13.95 -8.26
N ASN A 94 1.81 -14.14 -6.97
CA ASN A 94 2.39 -15.23 -6.20
C ASN A 94 1.31 -16.12 -5.55
N ALA A 95 0.83 -17.10 -6.30
CA ALA A 95 -0.22 -18.02 -5.86
C ALA A 95 0.14 -18.85 -4.61
N SER A 96 1.43 -18.95 -4.28
CA SER A 96 1.93 -19.76 -3.15
C SER A 96 2.00 -18.95 -1.86
N LYS A 97 1.92 -17.62 -1.91
CA LYS A 97 2.07 -16.77 -0.72
C LYS A 97 0.82 -16.86 0.15
N LYS A 98 1.01 -17.38 1.36
CA LYS A 98 -0.02 -17.56 2.38
C LYS A 98 0.34 -16.72 3.60
N PHE A 99 -0.65 -16.12 4.24
CA PHE A 99 -0.51 -15.38 5.47
C PHE A 99 -1.34 -16.04 6.57
N LEU A 100 -0.76 -16.16 7.76
CA LEU A 100 -1.47 -16.54 8.97
C LEU A 100 -1.76 -15.24 9.72
N LEU A 101 -3.04 -14.97 9.99
CA LEU A 101 -3.43 -13.84 10.83
C LEU A 101 -3.21 -14.18 12.32
N ASN A 102 -3.47 -15.43 12.70
CA ASN A 102 -3.18 -16.01 14.01
C ASN A 102 -2.75 -17.47 13.84
N GLU A 103 -2.11 -18.04 14.86
CA GLU A 103 -1.64 -19.45 14.84
C GLU A 103 -2.75 -20.48 14.60
N ASN A 104 -4.00 -20.15 14.90
CA ASN A 104 -5.17 -21.03 14.77
C ASN A 104 -5.99 -20.76 13.50
N ASP A 105 -5.62 -19.81 12.67
CA ASP A 105 -6.36 -19.43 11.47
C ASP A 105 -5.93 -20.29 10.26
N LEU A 106 -6.87 -20.50 9.32
CA LEU A 106 -6.51 -21.05 8.03
C LEU A 106 -5.68 -20.02 7.24
N PRO A 107 -4.58 -20.45 6.60
CA PRO A 107 -3.74 -19.55 5.83
C PRO A 107 -4.51 -18.86 4.70
N GLU A 108 -4.63 -17.53 4.77
CA GLU A 108 -5.25 -16.75 3.72
C GLU A 108 -4.26 -16.51 2.57
N LYS A 109 -4.73 -16.71 1.32
CA LYS A 109 -3.92 -16.44 0.14
C LYS A 109 -4.04 -14.98 -0.26
N LYS A 110 -2.88 -14.29 -0.33
CA LYS A 110 -2.77 -12.91 -0.83
C LYS A 110 -1.78 -12.88 -2.00
N PRO A 111 -2.22 -13.34 -3.18
CA PRO A 111 -1.33 -13.58 -4.30
C PRO A 111 -0.95 -12.32 -5.07
N LEU A 112 -1.71 -11.22 -4.96
CA LEU A 112 -1.41 -9.97 -5.63
C LEU A 112 -0.35 -9.22 -4.83
N GLN A 113 0.85 -9.10 -5.38
CA GLN A 113 1.97 -8.45 -4.72
C GLN A 113 2.33 -7.15 -5.43
N VAL A 114 2.53 -6.09 -4.63
CA VAL A 114 3.05 -4.80 -5.10
C VAL A 114 4.21 -4.39 -4.20
N GLU A 115 5.35 -4.07 -4.80
CA GLU A 115 6.54 -3.62 -4.11
C GLU A 115 6.84 -2.17 -4.48
N VAL A 116 7.11 -1.34 -3.45
CA VAL A 116 7.63 0.03 -3.59
C VAL A 116 9.02 0.04 -2.98
N ILE A 117 10.03 0.23 -3.82
CA ILE A 117 11.44 0.11 -3.44
C ILE A 117 12.13 1.45 -3.65
N ASP A 118 12.78 1.94 -2.61
CA ASP A 118 13.64 3.12 -2.66
C ASP A 118 15.09 2.81 -2.26
N PHE A 119 15.98 3.75 -2.54
CA PHE A 119 17.41 3.67 -2.25
C PHE A 119 17.86 4.86 -1.40
N GLY A 120 17.03 5.21 -0.42
CA GLY A 120 17.24 6.34 0.46
C GLY A 120 18.07 6.01 1.71
N ILE A 121 17.82 6.80 2.75
CA ILE A 121 18.53 6.68 4.04
C ILE A 121 18.23 5.38 4.78
N GLY A 122 17.21 4.64 4.36
CA GLY A 122 16.75 3.42 5.03
C GLY A 122 15.96 3.68 6.32
N ILE A 123 15.53 2.59 6.94
CA ILE A 123 14.82 2.56 8.21
C ILE A 123 15.70 1.81 9.22
N PRO A 124 16.09 2.42 10.35
CA PRO A 124 16.83 1.73 11.40
C PRO A 124 16.01 0.57 11.99
N GLU A 125 16.67 -0.52 12.33
CA GLU A 125 16.02 -1.71 12.91
C GLU A 125 15.21 -1.40 14.17
N SER A 126 15.70 -0.47 15.00
CA SER A 126 15.00 0.02 16.18
C SER A 126 13.63 0.66 15.93
N ASP A 127 13.37 1.05 14.68
CA ASP A 127 12.16 1.77 14.33
C ASP A 127 11.08 0.84 13.73
N PHE A 128 11.45 -0.37 13.27
CA PHE A 128 10.53 -1.27 12.57
C PHE A 128 9.23 -1.56 13.34
N GLU A 129 9.31 -1.70 14.65
CA GLU A 129 8.13 -1.99 15.47
C GLU A 129 7.11 -0.84 15.48
N ASN A 130 7.58 0.40 15.27
CA ASN A 130 6.76 1.59 15.50
C ASN A 130 6.53 2.44 14.25
N ILE A 131 7.07 2.05 13.09
CA ILE A 131 6.95 2.89 11.85
C ILE A 131 5.51 3.09 11.38
N PHE A 132 4.60 2.19 11.77
CA PHE A 132 3.18 2.26 11.44
C PHE A 132 2.34 2.96 12.51
N ASP A 133 2.93 3.33 13.65
CA ASP A 133 2.22 4.04 14.70
C ASP A 133 1.94 5.48 14.31
N PRO A 134 0.76 6.01 14.65
CA PRO A 134 0.44 7.40 14.39
C PRO A 134 1.41 8.36 15.11
N PHE A 135 1.72 9.47 14.44
CA PHE A 135 2.56 10.55 14.96
C PHE A 135 4.05 10.20 15.14
N ILE A 136 4.49 9.02 14.75
CA ILE A 136 5.91 8.66 14.70
C ILE A 136 6.53 9.23 13.42
N THR A 137 7.46 10.16 13.60
CA THR A 137 8.22 10.76 12.49
C THR A 137 9.54 11.35 12.98
N LYS A 138 10.59 11.19 12.18
CA LYS A 138 11.90 11.87 12.38
C LYS A 138 12.02 13.11 11.49
N LYS A 139 11.00 13.42 10.68
CA LYS A 139 10.99 14.56 9.76
C LYS A 139 10.52 15.82 10.52
N GLN A 140 11.24 16.95 10.36
CA GLN A 140 10.92 18.21 11.06
C GLN A 140 9.50 18.72 10.76
N ASP A 141 9.05 18.57 9.52
CA ASP A 141 7.70 19.00 9.08
C ASP A 141 6.73 17.84 8.89
N GLY A 142 7.15 16.60 9.23
CA GLY A 142 6.34 15.40 9.10
C GLY A 142 5.27 15.30 10.18
N LYS A 143 4.03 14.99 9.79
CA LYS A 143 2.93 14.77 10.75
C LYS A 143 2.97 13.36 11.37
N GLY A 144 3.78 12.44 10.83
CA GLY A 144 3.87 11.04 11.27
C GLY A 144 2.60 10.23 11.01
N LEU A 145 1.78 10.61 10.03
CA LEU A 145 0.51 9.93 9.73
C LEU A 145 0.55 9.07 8.47
N GLY A 146 1.55 9.24 7.61
CA GLY A 146 1.56 8.58 6.30
C GLY A 146 1.52 7.06 6.36
N LEU A 147 2.40 6.44 7.16
CA LEU A 147 2.46 4.98 7.27
C LEU A 147 1.32 4.39 8.12
N SER A 148 0.80 5.10 9.11
CA SER A 148 -0.40 4.67 9.84
C SER A 148 -1.64 4.67 8.95
N ILE A 149 -1.78 5.66 8.05
CA ILE A 149 -2.82 5.66 7.02
C ILE A 149 -2.65 4.45 6.09
N VAL A 150 -1.43 4.18 5.61
CA VAL A 150 -1.12 3.01 4.78
C VAL A 150 -1.55 1.72 5.47
N SER A 151 -1.15 1.51 6.73
CA SER A 151 -1.49 0.31 7.50
C SER A 151 -3.01 0.13 7.65
N ASN A 152 -3.74 1.21 7.97
CA ASN A 152 -5.19 1.16 8.09
C ASN A 152 -5.88 0.86 6.75
N SER A 153 -5.48 1.53 5.67
CA SER A 153 -6.05 1.32 4.34
C SER A 153 -5.80 -0.10 3.82
N ILE A 154 -4.60 -0.64 4.03
CA ILE A 154 -4.26 -2.03 3.67
C ILE A 154 -5.14 -3.02 4.43
N ARG A 155 -5.33 -2.81 5.75
CA ARG A 155 -6.19 -3.67 6.57
C ARG A 155 -7.65 -3.63 6.12
N THR A 156 -8.17 -2.45 5.76
CA THR A 156 -9.53 -2.29 5.20
C THR A 156 -9.69 -3.04 3.87
N LEU A 157 -8.61 -3.20 3.11
CA LEU A 157 -8.60 -3.96 1.85
C LEU A 157 -8.24 -5.46 2.04
N ASP A 158 -8.26 -5.97 3.28
CA ASP A 158 -7.84 -7.34 3.64
C ASP A 158 -6.41 -7.66 3.21
N GLY A 159 -5.58 -6.65 2.99
CA GLY A 159 -4.19 -6.77 2.59
C GLY A 159 -3.23 -7.04 3.76
N SER A 160 -1.96 -7.17 3.43
CA SER A 160 -0.85 -7.17 4.39
C SER A 160 0.33 -6.38 3.84
N ILE A 161 1.16 -5.86 4.74
CA ILE A 161 2.38 -5.13 4.38
C ILE A 161 3.56 -5.70 5.16
N GLU A 162 4.66 -5.89 4.45
CA GLU A 162 5.97 -6.25 5.00
C GLU A 162 6.95 -5.15 4.63
N VAL A 163 7.91 -4.88 5.49
CA VAL A 163 8.98 -3.92 5.23
C VAL A 163 10.34 -4.55 5.48
N THR A 164 11.25 -4.31 4.55
CA THR A 164 12.67 -4.62 4.72
C THR A 164 13.49 -3.39 4.39
N SER A 165 14.55 -3.13 5.15
CA SER A 165 15.46 -2.01 4.90
C SER A 165 16.88 -2.41 5.25
N GLU A 166 17.71 -2.55 4.23
CA GLU A 166 19.10 -2.98 4.36
C GLU A 166 19.97 -2.25 3.33
N ASN A 167 21.17 -1.86 3.74
CA ASN A 167 22.19 -1.28 2.85
C ASN A 167 21.69 -0.09 2.00
N GLY A 168 20.87 0.79 2.59
CA GLY A 168 20.31 1.95 1.88
C GLY A 168 19.23 1.59 0.86
N ARG A 169 18.60 0.40 0.97
CA ARG A 169 17.46 -0.01 0.17
C ARG A 169 16.30 -0.34 1.08
N THR A 170 15.17 0.37 0.93
CA THR A 170 13.92 0.04 1.62
C THR A 170 12.93 -0.55 0.63
N ASN A 171 12.26 -1.63 1.03
CA ASN A 171 11.20 -2.26 0.26
C ASN A 171 9.95 -2.40 1.11
N PHE A 172 8.87 -1.75 0.71
CA PHE A 172 7.52 -1.99 1.19
C PHE A 172 6.83 -2.98 0.26
N CYS A 173 6.56 -4.18 0.75
CA CYS A 173 5.93 -5.26 0.01
C CYS A 173 4.48 -5.43 0.49
N LEU A 174 3.53 -5.10 -0.37
CA LEU A 174 2.11 -5.20 -0.11
C LEU A 174 1.56 -6.45 -0.76
N ASN A 175 0.66 -7.15 -0.05
CA ASN A 175 0.02 -8.34 -0.58
C ASN A 175 -1.50 -8.22 -0.39
N PHE A 176 -2.24 -8.47 -1.46
CA PHE A 176 -3.69 -8.36 -1.48
C PHE A 176 -4.36 -9.69 -1.83
N PRO A 177 -5.55 -9.97 -1.26
CA PRO A 177 -6.33 -11.14 -1.62
C PRO A 177 -6.86 -11.03 -3.04
N LEU A 178 -7.04 -12.18 -3.69
CA LEU A 178 -7.79 -12.24 -4.93
C LEU A 178 -9.24 -12.61 -4.61
N LYS A 179 -10.13 -11.64 -4.70
CA LYS A 179 -11.58 -11.90 -4.63
C LYS A 179 -12.08 -12.20 -6.04
N THR A 180 -12.38 -13.47 -6.31
CA THR A 180 -13.11 -13.85 -7.52
C THR A 180 -14.58 -13.74 -7.21
N THR A 181 -15.28 -12.78 -7.85
CA THR A 181 -16.74 -12.87 -7.91
C THR A 181 -17.05 -14.07 -8.80
N LEU A 182 -17.61 -15.11 -8.22
CA LEU A 182 -18.30 -16.11 -9.02
C LEU A 182 -19.45 -15.35 -9.72
N LYS A 183 -19.31 -15.07 -11.01
CA LYS A 183 -20.45 -14.78 -11.86
C LYS A 183 -21.33 -16.03 -11.77
N ASP A 184 -22.58 -15.80 -11.40
CA ASP A 184 -23.70 -16.75 -11.32
C ASP A 184 -23.87 -17.48 -10.00
N GLY A 185 -25.03 -17.15 -9.39
CA GLY A 185 -25.61 -17.80 -8.24
C GLY A 185 -25.87 -19.30 -8.50
N TYR A 186 -24.94 -20.11 -8.07
CA TYR A 186 -25.17 -21.52 -7.73
C TYR A 186 -24.41 -21.80 -6.44
N GLU A 187 -25.11 -21.57 -5.31
CA GLU A 187 -24.81 -22.30 -4.10
C GLU A 187 -25.00 -23.79 -4.38
N LYS A 188 -23.91 -24.50 -4.67
CA LYS A 188 -23.93 -25.94 -4.52
C LYS A 188 -23.68 -26.24 -3.04
N ASN A 189 -24.80 -26.43 -2.32
CA ASN A 189 -24.83 -27.15 -1.08
C ASN A 189 -24.21 -28.54 -1.29
N PHE A 190 -22.98 -28.71 -0.84
CA PHE A 190 -22.45 -30.05 -0.58
C PHE A 190 -22.76 -30.41 0.87
N SER A 191 -24.01 -30.83 1.11
CA SER A 191 -24.38 -31.66 2.24
C SER A 191 -24.46 -33.09 1.69
N SER A 192 -23.49 -33.92 2.04
CA SER A 192 -23.62 -35.38 2.29
C SER A 192 -22.27 -35.94 2.72
#